data_51b4afcbf1c9cd1a94cd29bf6a357682
#
_entry.id   51b4afcbf1c9cd1a94cd29bf6a357682
#
_cell.length_a   1.000
_cell.length_b   1.000
_cell.length_c   1.000
_cell.angle_alpha   90.00
_cell.angle_beta   90.00
_cell.angle_gamma   90.00
#
_symmetry.space_group_name_H-M   'P 1'
#
loop_
_entity.id
_entity.type
_entity.pdbx_description
1 polymer ?
#
loop_
_entity_poly.entity_id
_entity_poly.type
_entity_poly.pdbx_seq_one_letter_code
_entity_poly.pdbx_strand_id
1 'polypeptide(L)'
;FVGSASCNPVLRFQMRRNWDDRFFFNHWDERLIERLLVQQEDLKTSGFSRRVLILLDDVGLGSKAQDQICHLAMRGRHFNISMMMCAVSYVSVPKQMRRSLDIVMVFSCPMEGDMKTLIWEYANDSSMAKFALRNLELHHCLVLETLERRQKLFVWKANLLSLRNEGSPD
;
A
#
# COMPACT_ATOMS: atom_id res chain seq x y z
N PHE A 1 1.28 -8.94 8.66
CA PHE A 1 1.97 -9.59 7.54
C PHE A 1 2.71 -8.55 6.74
N VAL A 2 3.99 -8.73 6.54
CA VAL A 2 4.84 -7.87 5.72
C VAL A 2 5.54 -8.76 4.69
N GLY A 3 5.23 -8.55 3.43
CA GLY A 3 5.91 -9.19 2.30
C GLY A 3 6.80 -8.18 1.60
N SER A 4 8.09 -8.47 1.43
CA SER A 4 9.01 -7.66 0.64
C SER A 4 9.93 -8.57 -0.15
N ALA A 5 9.96 -8.40 -1.46
CA ALA A 5 10.86 -9.17 -2.33
C ALA A 5 12.31 -8.72 -2.18
N SER A 6 12.53 -7.43 -1.97
CA SER A 6 13.86 -6.86 -1.79
C SER A 6 14.39 -7.04 -0.37
N CYS A 7 13.53 -7.46 0.58
CA CYS A 7 13.85 -7.59 2.00
C CYS A 7 14.63 -6.38 2.53
N ASN A 8 14.10 -5.15 2.23
CA ASN A 8 14.76 -3.90 2.60
C ASN A 8 15.22 -3.95 4.06
N PRO A 9 16.54 -4.04 4.33
CA PRO A 9 17.05 -4.26 5.69
C PRO A 9 16.70 -3.10 6.63
N VAL A 10 16.54 -1.89 6.11
CA VAL A 10 16.19 -0.70 6.90
C VAL A 10 14.73 -0.80 7.36
N LEU A 11 13.81 -1.11 6.44
CA LEU A 11 12.40 -1.30 6.76
C LEU A 11 12.24 -2.45 7.78
N ARG A 12 12.90 -3.57 7.52
CA ARG A 12 12.88 -4.74 8.42
C ARG A 12 13.44 -4.41 9.79
N PHE A 13 14.54 -3.67 9.86
CA PHE A 13 15.15 -3.26 11.14
C PHE A 13 14.22 -2.31 11.92
N GLN A 14 13.61 -1.33 11.27
CA GLN A 14 12.69 -0.39 11.92
C GLN A 14 11.42 -1.09 12.43
N MET A 15 10.88 -2.02 11.65
CA MET A 15 9.66 -2.73 12.02
C MET A 15 9.89 -3.82 13.06
N ARG A 16 11.07 -4.44 13.12
CA ARG A 16 11.45 -5.46 14.12
C ARG A 16 11.44 -4.96 15.56
N ARG A 17 11.57 -3.67 15.78
CA ARG A 17 11.45 -3.09 17.14
C ARG A 17 10.08 -3.33 17.77
N ASN A 18 9.03 -3.44 16.94
CA ASN A 18 7.65 -3.50 17.38
C ASN A 18 6.91 -4.76 16.92
N TRP A 19 7.49 -5.53 16.00
CA TRP A 19 6.83 -6.66 15.36
C TRP A 19 7.73 -7.91 15.36
N ASP A 20 7.11 -9.07 15.61
CA ASP A 20 7.77 -10.35 15.61
C ASP A 20 8.22 -10.74 14.18
N ASP A 21 9.40 -11.38 14.07
CA ASP A 21 9.97 -11.85 12.80
C ASP A 21 9.06 -12.82 12.04
N ARG A 22 8.14 -13.50 12.75
CA ARG A 22 7.14 -14.38 12.16
C ARG A 22 6.17 -13.68 11.20
N PHE A 23 6.09 -12.36 11.23
CA PHE A 23 5.24 -11.57 10.35
C PHE A 23 5.95 -11.03 9.11
N PHE A 24 7.23 -11.36 8.92
CA PHE A 24 8.02 -10.92 7.77
C PHE A 24 8.25 -12.08 6.80
N PHE A 25 7.90 -11.87 5.53
CA PHE A 25 8.00 -12.87 4.48
C PHE A 25 8.79 -12.30 3.31
N ASN A 26 9.66 -13.10 2.70
CA ASN A 26 10.48 -12.70 1.55
C ASN A 26 9.79 -12.99 0.22
N HIS A 27 8.65 -13.65 0.24
CA HIS A 27 7.89 -14.03 -0.95
C HIS A 27 6.40 -14.08 -0.63
N TRP A 28 5.58 -14.05 -1.66
CA TRP A 28 4.16 -14.29 -1.53
C TRP A 28 3.90 -15.77 -1.24
N ASP A 29 3.17 -16.06 -0.18
CA ASP A 29 2.74 -17.41 0.18
C ASP A 29 1.22 -17.54 0.03
N GLU A 30 0.80 -18.19 -1.05
CA GLU A 30 -0.62 -18.40 -1.39
C GLU A 30 -1.36 -19.14 -0.25
N ARG A 31 -0.73 -20.17 0.32
CA ARG A 31 -1.34 -20.98 1.38
C ARG A 31 -1.51 -20.20 2.68
N LEU A 32 -0.60 -19.30 2.96
CA LEU A 32 -0.71 -18.41 4.12
C LEU A 32 -1.90 -17.47 3.96
N ILE A 33 -2.09 -16.91 2.78
CA ILE A 33 -3.22 -16.01 2.49
C ILE A 33 -4.55 -16.76 2.58
N GLU A 34 -4.65 -17.96 2.03
CA GLU A 34 -5.84 -18.80 2.15
C GLU A 34 -6.19 -19.09 3.63
N ARG A 35 -5.20 -19.51 4.42
CA ARG A 35 -5.38 -19.73 5.87
C ARG A 35 -5.80 -18.46 6.61
N LEU A 36 -5.23 -17.32 6.25
CA LEU A 36 -5.61 -16.05 6.84
C LEU A 36 -7.08 -15.69 6.56
N LEU A 37 -7.53 -15.90 5.33
CA LEU A 37 -8.93 -15.65 4.96
C LEU A 37 -9.89 -16.57 5.74
N VAL A 38 -9.59 -17.85 5.82
CA VAL A 38 -10.39 -18.81 6.62
C VAL A 38 -10.44 -18.38 8.08
N GLN A 39 -9.29 -18.06 8.67
CA GLN A 39 -9.20 -17.62 10.06
C GLN A 39 -10.00 -16.34 10.32
N GLN A 40 -9.99 -15.38 9.40
CA GLN A 40 -10.78 -14.15 9.53
C GLN A 40 -12.29 -14.42 9.42
N GLU A 41 -12.70 -15.35 8.57
CA GLU A 41 -14.10 -15.79 8.45
C GLU A 41 -14.56 -16.45 9.75
N ASP A 42 -13.78 -17.36 10.31
CA ASP A 42 -14.08 -18.04 11.57
C ASP A 42 -14.18 -17.06 12.74
N LEU A 43 -13.27 -16.10 12.83
CA LEU A 43 -13.32 -15.05 13.85
C LEU A 43 -14.57 -14.20 13.72
N LYS A 44 -14.93 -13.81 12.51
CA LYS A 44 -16.14 -13.03 12.23
C LYS A 44 -17.40 -13.80 12.62
N THR A 45 -17.48 -15.08 12.26
CA THR A 45 -18.60 -15.96 12.59
C THR A 45 -18.74 -16.16 14.10
N SER A 46 -17.61 -16.20 14.81
CA SER A 46 -17.57 -16.29 16.28
C SER A 46 -17.79 -14.96 16.99
N GLY A 47 -18.12 -13.89 16.27
CA GLY A 47 -18.38 -12.56 16.83
C GLY A 47 -17.12 -11.78 17.23
N PHE A 48 -15.92 -12.27 16.90
CA PHE A 48 -14.67 -11.57 17.15
C PHE A 48 -14.27 -10.70 15.95
N SER A 49 -13.80 -9.48 16.23
CA SER A 49 -13.30 -8.57 15.20
C SER A 49 -11.81 -8.32 15.41
N ARG A 50 -10.96 -8.97 14.62
CA ARG A 50 -9.53 -8.67 14.56
C ARG A 50 -9.21 -8.03 13.22
N ARG A 51 -8.41 -6.97 13.24
CA ARG A 51 -7.95 -6.29 12.02
C ARG A 51 -6.59 -6.80 11.62
N VAL A 52 -6.41 -7.01 10.33
CA VAL A 52 -5.13 -7.42 9.74
C VAL A 52 -4.70 -6.36 8.73
N LEU A 53 -3.42 -6.00 8.76
CA LEU A 53 -2.78 -5.19 7.72
C LEU A 53 -1.79 -6.08 6.96
N ILE A 54 -1.94 -6.13 5.65
CA ILE A 54 -0.97 -6.73 4.73
C ILE A 54 -0.18 -5.59 4.09
N LEU A 55 1.13 -5.61 4.27
CA LEU A 55 2.03 -4.64 3.67
C LEU A 55 2.89 -5.35 2.62
N LEU A 56 2.81 -4.89 1.39
CA LEU A 56 3.55 -5.41 0.24
C LEU A 56 4.56 -4.36 -0.21
N ASP A 57 5.83 -4.70 -0.15
CA ASP A 57 6.93 -3.83 -0.56
C ASP A 57 7.72 -4.53 -1.67
N ASP A 58 7.65 -3.97 -2.88
CA ASP A 58 8.37 -4.44 -4.07
C ASP A 58 8.25 -5.95 -4.32
N VAL A 59 7.05 -6.50 -4.12
CA VAL A 59 6.80 -7.93 -4.32
C VAL A 59 6.62 -8.25 -5.79
N GLY A 60 7.57 -8.99 -6.36
CA GLY A 60 7.42 -9.58 -7.69
C GLY A 60 6.30 -10.62 -7.69
N LEU A 61 5.22 -10.34 -8.39
CA LEU A 61 4.01 -11.17 -8.38
C LEU A 61 3.94 -12.05 -9.62
N GLY A 62 3.96 -13.37 -9.42
CA GLY A 62 3.51 -14.32 -10.44
C GLY A 62 2.00 -14.19 -10.68
N SER A 63 1.51 -14.73 -11.80
CA SER A 63 0.10 -14.58 -12.21
C SER A 63 -0.92 -14.98 -11.13
N LYS A 64 -0.70 -16.10 -10.43
CA LYS A 64 -1.59 -16.56 -9.35
C LYS A 64 -1.58 -15.62 -8.14
N ALA A 65 -0.40 -15.16 -7.73
CA ALA A 65 -0.26 -14.19 -6.64
C ALA A 65 -1.00 -12.88 -6.97
N GLN A 66 -0.94 -12.45 -8.22
CA GLN A 66 -1.64 -11.28 -8.72
C GLN A 66 -3.16 -11.40 -8.58
N ASP A 67 -3.72 -12.57 -8.90
CA ASP A 67 -5.16 -12.83 -8.76
C ASP A 67 -5.60 -12.81 -7.29
N GLN A 68 -4.83 -13.43 -6.39
CA GLN A 68 -5.11 -13.39 -4.95
C GLN A 68 -5.03 -11.97 -4.39
N ILE A 69 -4.03 -11.19 -4.79
CA ILE A 69 -3.90 -9.80 -4.35
C ILE A 69 -5.04 -8.94 -4.88
N CYS A 70 -5.45 -9.09 -6.13
CA CYS A 70 -6.63 -8.42 -6.67
C CYS A 70 -7.89 -8.78 -5.88
N HIS A 71 -8.08 -10.06 -5.55
CA HIS A 71 -9.19 -10.51 -4.74
C HIS A 71 -9.18 -9.87 -3.34
N LEU A 72 -8.01 -9.82 -2.68
CA LEU A 72 -7.85 -9.15 -1.39
C LEU A 72 -8.13 -7.65 -1.47
N ALA A 73 -7.63 -6.96 -2.51
CA ALA A 73 -7.88 -5.54 -2.71
C ALA A 73 -9.38 -5.22 -2.84
N MET A 74 -10.12 -6.09 -3.53
CA MET A 74 -11.57 -5.88 -3.74
C MET A 74 -12.44 -6.31 -2.55
N ARG A 75 -12.04 -7.37 -1.81
CA ARG A 75 -12.87 -8.02 -0.80
C ARG A 75 -12.30 -8.03 0.61
N GLY A 76 -11.04 -7.65 0.80
CA GLY A 76 -10.35 -7.70 2.10
C GLY A 76 -11.11 -7.03 3.24
N ARG A 77 -11.82 -5.93 2.95
CA ARG A 77 -12.67 -5.23 3.94
C ARG A 77 -13.76 -6.13 4.55
N HIS A 78 -14.27 -7.13 3.82
CA HIS A 78 -15.27 -8.07 4.34
C HIS A 78 -14.67 -9.03 5.37
N PHE A 79 -13.35 -9.19 5.36
CA PHE A 79 -12.57 -10.04 6.26
C PHE A 79 -11.77 -9.22 7.28
N ASN A 80 -12.06 -7.92 7.43
CA ASN A 80 -11.28 -6.99 8.26
C ASN A 80 -9.77 -6.94 7.89
N ILE A 81 -9.47 -7.14 6.60
CA ILE A 81 -8.11 -7.05 6.06
C ILE A 81 -7.95 -5.74 5.30
N SER A 82 -6.96 -4.95 5.71
CA SER A 82 -6.46 -3.79 4.99
C SER A 82 -5.17 -4.14 4.27
N MET A 83 -4.92 -3.51 3.13
CA MET A 83 -3.71 -3.76 2.36
C MET A 83 -3.04 -2.43 2.00
N MET A 84 -1.72 -2.40 2.12
CA MET A 84 -0.86 -1.32 1.65
C MET A 84 0.18 -1.92 0.69
N MET A 85 0.39 -1.29 -0.46
CA MET A 85 1.35 -1.76 -1.45
C MET A 85 2.23 -0.62 -1.93
N CYS A 86 3.53 -0.86 -1.98
CA CYS A 86 4.50 -0.01 -2.66
C CYS A 86 4.75 -0.56 -4.06
N ALA A 87 4.65 0.29 -5.07
CA ALA A 87 4.91 -0.06 -6.47
C ALA A 87 5.79 1.00 -7.12
N VAL A 88 6.73 0.57 -7.94
CA VAL A 88 7.64 1.47 -8.68
C VAL A 88 6.93 2.14 -9.85
N SER A 89 5.99 1.44 -10.49
CA SER A 89 5.20 1.93 -11.62
C SER A 89 3.71 1.77 -11.33
N TYR A 90 2.96 2.83 -11.55
CA TYR A 90 1.51 2.81 -11.34
C TYR A 90 0.79 1.90 -12.35
N VAL A 91 1.21 1.92 -13.62
CA VAL A 91 0.57 1.09 -14.66
C VAL A 91 0.86 -0.40 -14.49
N SER A 92 1.91 -0.78 -13.76
CA SER A 92 2.20 -2.18 -13.44
C SER A 92 1.20 -2.78 -12.45
N VAL A 93 0.49 -1.94 -11.68
CA VAL A 93 -0.59 -2.37 -10.79
C VAL A 93 -1.81 -2.77 -11.61
N PRO A 94 -2.39 -3.96 -11.40
CA PRO A 94 -3.54 -4.42 -12.16
C PRO A 94 -4.71 -3.43 -12.12
N LYS A 95 -5.36 -3.21 -13.25
CA LYS A 95 -6.46 -2.23 -13.37
C LYS A 95 -7.61 -2.49 -12.38
N GLN A 96 -7.93 -3.76 -12.12
CA GLN A 96 -8.97 -4.13 -11.16
C GLN A 96 -8.59 -3.67 -9.74
N MET A 97 -7.32 -3.84 -9.37
CA MET A 97 -6.80 -3.40 -8.09
C MET A 97 -6.78 -1.87 -7.99
N ARG A 98 -6.28 -1.17 -9.03
CA ARG A 98 -6.27 0.29 -9.07
C ARG A 98 -7.63 0.91 -8.79
N ARG A 99 -8.71 0.29 -9.32
CA ARG A 99 -10.10 0.74 -9.11
C ARG A 99 -10.63 0.52 -7.71
N SER A 100 -9.98 -0.29 -6.90
CA SER A 100 -10.37 -0.58 -5.52
C SER A 100 -9.51 0.12 -4.48
N LEU A 101 -8.56 0.96 -4.90
CA LEU A 101 -7.72 1.73 -3.99
C LEU A 101 -8.52 2.87 -3.36
N ASP A 102 -8.45 2.97 -2.05
CA ASP A 102 -9.06 4.03 -1.27
C ASP A 102 -8.15 5.27 -1.20
N ILE A 103 -6.83 5.05 -1.17
CA ILE A 103 -5.82 6.10 -1.10
C ILE A 103 -4.65 5.73 -2.02
N VAL A 104 -4.19 6.70 -2.81
CA VAL A 104 -2.96 6.60 -3.61
C VAL A 104 -2.01 7.71 -3.18
N MET A 105 -0.79 7.34 -2.80
CA MET A 105 0.28 8.27 -2.42
C MET A 105 1.38 8.21 -3.48
N VAL A 106 1.64 9.31 -4.15
CA VAL A 106 2.60 9.40 -5.25
C VAL A 106 3.76 10.30 -4.83
N PHE A 107 4.93 9.71 -4.56
CA PHE A 107 6.12 10.45 -4.13
C PHE A 107 6.90 11.05 -5.31
N SER A 108 6.91 10.33 -6.43
CA SER A 108 7.54 10.77 -7.67
C SER A 108 6.91 10.04 -8.84
N CYS A 109 6.76 10.68 -9.96
CA CYS A 109 6.16 10.08 -11.14
C CYS A 109 6.92 10.54 -12.40
N PRO A 110 8.14 10.00 -12.64
CA PRO A 110 8.98 10.42 -13.76
C PRO A 110 8.45 9.94 -15.12
N MET A 111 7.63 8.88 -15.11
CA MET A 111 7.08 8.30 -16.33
C MET A 111 5.80 9.00 -16.75
N GLU A 112 5.82 9.62 -17.92
CA GLU A 112 4.66 10.36 -18.46
C GLU A 112 3.41 9.47 -18.62
N GLY A 113 3.59 8.19 -18.97
CA GLY A 113 2.49 7.22 -19.08
C GLY A 113 1.80 6.94 -17.76
N ASP A 114 2.59 6.74 -16.69
CA ASP A 114 2.08 6.54 -15.33
C ASP A 114 1.34 7.80 -14.85
N MET A 115 1.93 8.97 -15.04
CA MET A 115 1.34 10.24 -14.64
C MET A 115 0.00 10.49 -15.35
N LYS A 116 -0.07 10.29 -16.67
CA LYS A 116 -1.32 10.47 -17.43
C LYS A 116 -2.40 9.53 -16.95
N THR A 117 -2.07 8.25 -16.77
CA THR A 117 -3.04 7.25 -16.33
C THR A 117 -3.57 7.56 -14.94
N LEU A 118 -2.69 7.90 -14.01
CA LEU A 118 -3.03 8.24 -12.63
C LEU A 118 -3.93 9.47 -12.54
N ILE A 119 -3.58 10.55 -13.26
CA ILE A 119 -4.37 11.77 -13.29
C ILE A 119 -5.73 11.55 -13.93
N TRP A 120 -5.79 10.77 -15.00
CA TRP A 120 -7.06 10.44 -15.65
C TRP A 120 -7.97 9.59 -14.74
N GLU A 121 -7.41 8.61 -14.03
CA GLU A 121 -8.18 7.71 -13.16
C GLU A 121 -8.66 8.40 -11.86
N TYR A 122 -7.87 9.34 -11.29
CA TYR A 122 -8.13 9.90 -9.94
C TYR A 122 -8.29 11.40 -9.86
N ALA A 123 -7.97 12.15 -10.87
CA ALA A 123 -7.99 13.60 -10.82
C ALA A 123 -8.74 14.25 -11.98
N ASN A 124 -9.54 13.49 -12.74
CA ASN A 124 -10.32 13.98 -13.88
C ASN A 124 -9.51 14.88 -14.82
N ASP A 125 -8.29 14.47 -15.15
CA ASP A 125 -7.33 15.20 -15.99
C ASP A 125 -6.98 16.61 -15.49
N SER A 126 -6.95 16.81 -14.18
CA SER A 126 -6.67 18.09 -13.54
C SER A 126 -5.28 18.62 -13.88
N SER A 127 -5.21 19.83 -14.44
CA SER A 127 -3.95 20.54 -14.67
C SER A 127 -3.19 20.84 -13.36
N MET A 128 -3.92 21.08 -12.27
CA MET A 128 -3.36 21.28 -10.94
C MET A 128 -2.67 20.03 -10.43
N ALA A 129 -3.25 18.82 -10.61
CA ALA A 129 -2.62 17.56 -10.24
C ALA A 129 -1.34 17.31 -11.05
N LYS A 130 -1.36 17.60 -12.36
CA LYS A 130 -0.15 17.54 -13.23
C LYS A 130 0.94 18.46 -12.73
N PHE A 131 0.59 19.70 -12.40
CA PHE A 131 1.53 20.69 -11.88
C PHE A 131 2.12 20.23 -10.53
N ALA A 132 1.28 19.76 -9.61
CA ALA A 132 1.72 19.26 -8.31
C ALA A 132 2.71 18.11 -8.47
N LEU A 133 2.40 17.08 -9.28
CA LEU A 133 3.28 15.92 -9.50
C LEU A 133 4.64 16.28 -10.10
N ARG A 134 4.68 17.28 -11.00
CA ARG A 134 5.94 17.75 -11.62
C ARG A 134 6.80 18.60 -10.70
N ASN A 135 6.22 19.17 -9.65
CA ASN A 135 6.88 20.06 -8.72
C ASN A 135 6.95 19.51 -7.29
N LEU A 136 6.80 18.19 -7.11
CA LEU A 136 6.96 17.57 -5.80
C LEU A 136 8.42 17.72 -5.31
N GLU A 137 8.55 18.31 -4.14
CA GLU A 137 9.83 18.39 -3.44
C GLU A 137 10.20 17.04 -2.83
N LEU A 138 11.47 16.89 -2.44
CA LEU A 138 11.94 15.71 -1.73
C LEU A 138 11.10 15.45 -0.47
N HIS A 139 10.72 14.21 -0.23
CA HIS A 139 9.87 13.78 0.88
C HIS A 139 8.42 14.32 0.87
N HIS A 140 7.98 14.93 -0.22
CA HIS A 140 6.58 15.24 -0.44
C HIS A 140 5.92 14.17 -1.30
N CYS A 141 4.63 13.96 -1.10
CA CYS A 141 3.81 13.16 -2.00
C CYS A 141 2.48 13.82 -2.29
N LEU A 142 1.96 13.53 -3.48
CA LEU A 142 0.57 13.84 -3.81
C LEU A 142 -0.29 12.70 -3.26
N VAL A 143 -1.29 13.05 -2.45
CA VAL A 143 -2.27 12.10 -1.90
C VAL A 143 -3.58 12.28 -2.64
N LEU A 144 -4.09 11.18 -3.17
CA LEU A 144 -5.35 11.06 -3.87
C LEU A 144 -6.25 10.15 -3.05
N GLU A 145 -7.29 10.71 -2.46
CA GLU A 145 -8.25 9.98 -1.61
C GLU A 145 -9.56 9.79 -2.36
N THR A 146 -10.05 8.55 -2.39
CA THR A 146 -11.28 8.15 -3.08
C THR A 146 -12.36 7.62 -2.13
N LEU A 147 -12.10 7.59 -0.80
CA LEU A 147 -12.97 7.01 0.23
C LEU A 147 -14.36 7.66 0.30
N GLU A 148 -14.46 8.94 0.02
CA GLU A 148 -15.71 9.66 -0.02
C GLU A 148 -16.09 9.94 -1.48
N ARG A 149 -17.39 10.14 -1.76
CA ARG A 149 -17.88 10.50 -3.12
C ARG A 149 -17.21 11.75 -3.73
N ARG A 150 -16.45 12.49 -2.93
CA ARG A 150 -15.63 13.62 -3.36
C ARG A 150 -14.17 13.20 -3.31
N GLN A 151 -13.53 13.19 -4.47
CA GLN A 151 -12.09 13.04 -4.57
C GLN A 151 -11.41 14.18 -3.84
N LYS A 152 -10.53 13.86 -2.88
CA LYS A 152 -9.67 14.83 -2.22
C LYS A 152 -8.26 14.68 -2.78
N LEU A 153 -7.65 15.83 -3.05
CA LEU A 153 -6.29 15.91 -3.57
C LEU A 153 -5.53 16.91 -2.71
N PHE A 154 -4.40 16.47 -2.12
CA PHE A 154 -3.54 17.35 -1.33
C PHE A 154 -2.08 16.87 -1.37
N VAL A 155 -1.15 17.79 -1.10
CA VAL A 155 0.26 17.46 -0.96
C VAL A 155 0.56 17.23 0.52
N TRP A 156 1.20 16.09 0.82
CA TRP A 156 1.64 15.74 2.15
C TRP A 156 3.16 15.66 2.21
N LYS A 157 3.73 16.12 3.31
CA LYS A 157 5.17 16.06 3.58
C LYS A 157 5.48 15.02 4.63
N ALA A 158 6.34 14.06 4.31
CA ALA A 158 6.84 13.12 5.31
C ALA A 158 7.73 13.83 6.32
N ASN A 159 7.35 13.82 7.60
CA ASN A 159 8.16 14.38 8.66
C ASN A 159 9.15 13.33 9.18
N LEU A 160 10.39 13.35 8.67
CA LEU A 160 11.43 12.40 9.04
C LEU A 160 12.04 12.68 10.44
N LEU A 161 11.75 13.84 11.04
CA LEU A 161 12.33 14.25 12.33
C LEU A 161 11.80 13.45 13.50
N SER A 162 10.59 12.92 13.44
CA SER A 162 10.01 12.10 14.51
C SER A 162 10.69 10.74 14.68
N LEU A 163 11.47 10.28 13.70
CA LEU A 163 12.17 9.00 13.75
C LEU A 163 13.57 9.08 14.40
N ARG A 164 14.09 10.30 14.64
CA ARG A 164 15.46 10.49 15.20
C ARG A 164 15.50 10.65 16.71
N ASN A 165 14.41 10.98 17.38
CA ASN A 165 14.42 11.40 18.79
C ASN A 165 14.09 10.31 19.82
N GLU A 166 13.89 9.06 19.42
CA GLU A 166 13.57 7.98 20.38
C GLU A 166 14.68 6.94 20.56
N GLY A 167 15.92 7.33 20.59
CA GLY A 167 16.99 6.33 20.72
C GLY A 167 18.39 6.84 20.89
N SER A 168 18.61 7.78 21.78
CA SER A 168 19.91 7.97 22.41
C SER A 168 19.74 7.70 23.90
N PRO A 169 20.13 6.55 24.44
CA PRO A 169 20.42 6.44 25.86
C PRO A 169 21.79 7.10 26.09
N ASP A 170 21.83 8.04 27.03
CA ASP A 170 23.04 8.52 27.69
C ASP A 170 23.77 7.37 28.38
#